data_de87568ccd08e0ab5f298bc5bd2e178e
#
_entry.id   de87568ccd08e0ab5f298bc5bd2e178e
#
_cell.length_a   1.000
_cell.length_b   1.000
_cell.length_c   1.000
_cell.angle_alpha   90.00
_cell.angle_beta   90.00
_cell.angle_gamma   90.00
#
_symmetry.space_group_name_H-M   'P 1'
#
loop_
_entity.id
_entity.type
_entity.pdbx_description
1 polymer ?
#
loop_
_entity_poly.entity_id
_entity_poly.type
_entity_poly.pdbx_seq_one_letter_code
_entity_poly.pdbx_strand_id
1 'polypeptide(L)'
;MPHATPAQASPQAGPGSDEAVALADRCVQCGLCLPVCPTYTHDRLEPESPRGRIALARTWALGAVEPTPVGDLHLDHCLGCRNCEAVCPAGVEYGALLNLARVQQRARRGTNLRQRGAEWLVMRPRLLRALLGLYRIAHPILPAGLRALPRPPAWTRAGATPPLDVRGGHRVGLFVGCVADHYEVAARDALARLCAAAGFELVAPASQGCCGTMHAHAGNATAASTLAARNHDAFHFGFVHPRLS
;
A
#
# COMPACT_ATOMS: atom_id res chain seq x y z
N MET A 1 15.72 -47.84 26.00
CA MET A 1 15.35 -47.53 24.62
C MET A 1 14.31 -46.42 24.66
N PRO A 2 14.60 -45.23 24.18
CA PRO A 2 13.62 -44.12 24.16
C PRO A 2 12.64 -44.34 22.99
N HIS A 3 11.37 -44.32 23.31
CA HIS A 3 10.28 -44.38 22.34
C HIS A 3 10.31 -43.13 21.44
N ALA A 4 10.53 -43.33 20.15
CA ALA A 4 10.36 -42.30 19.14
C ALA A 4 8.88 -41.89 19.11
N THR A 5 8.59 -40.67 19.51
CA THR A 5 7.28 -40.03 19.34
C THR A 5 7.04 -39.90 17.84
N PRO A 6 5.88 -40.30 17.31
CA PRO A 6 5.59 -40.11 15.90
C PRO A 6 5.60 -38.60 15.55
N ALA A 7 6.35 -38.27 14.49
CA ALA A 7 6.41 -36.92 13.96
C ALA A 7 4.99 -36.43 13.73
N GLN A 8 4.57 -35.40 14.45
CA GLN A 8 3.32 -34.72 14.22
C GLN A 8 3.36 -34.14 12.80
N ALA A 9 2.38 -34.49 11.99
CA ALA A 9 2.22 -33.94 10.65
C ALA A 9 2.25 -32.42 10.74
N SER A 10 3.22 -31.82 10.05
CA SER A 10 3.34 -30.36 9.98
C SER A 10 2.02 -29.76 9.51
N PRO A 11 1.53 -28.68 10.12
CA PRO A 11 0.37 -27.94 9.63
C PRO A 11 0.62 -27.63 8.17
N GLN A 12 -0.38 -27.91 7.31
CA GLN A 12 -0.25 -27.75 5.87
C GLN A 12 0.16 -26.29 5.57
N ALA A 13 1.34 -26.13 4.95
CA ALA A 13 1.83 -24.86 4.48
C ALA A 13 0.77 -24.17 3.59
N GLY A 14 0.39 -22.96 3.93
CA GLY A 14 -0.61 -22.21 3.17
C GLY A 14 -0.09 -21.79 1.77
N PRO A 15 -0.95 -21.31 0.88
CA PRO A 15 -0.53 -20.85 -0.45
C PRO A 15 0.60 -19.81 -0.35
N GLY A 16 1.70 -20.01 -1.11
CA GLY A 16 2.87 -19.11 -1.11
C GLY A 16 3.84 -19.30 0.06
N SER A 17 3.72 -20.37 0.86
CA SER A 17 4.64 -20.63 1.98
C SER A 17 6.07 -20.85 1.50
N ASP A 18 6.28 -21.64 0.44
CA ASP A 18 7.62 -21.90 -0.10
C ASP A 18 8.26 -20.63 -0.65
N GLU A 19 7.47 -19.76 -1.32
CA GLU A 19 7.93 -18.49 -1.81
C GLU A 19 8.30 -17.55 -0.65
N ALA A 20 7.48 -17.50 0.40
CA ALA A 20 7.77 -16.70 1.59
C ALA A 20 9.06 -17.15 2.29
N VAL A 21 9.32 -18.46 2.39
CA VAL A 21 10.56 -19.01 2.92
C VAL A 21 11.74 -18.61 2.03
N ALA A 22 11.64 -18.80 0.71
CA ALA A 22 12.70 -18.46 -0.23
C ALA A 22 13.08 -16.97 -0.19
N LEU A 23 12.10 -16.07 -0.06
CA LEU A 23 12.34 -14.64 0.11
C LEU A 23 12.98 -14.31 1.47
N ALA A 24 12.54 -14.97 2.53
CA ALA A 24 13.04 -14.76 3.88
C ALA A 24 14.49 -15.30 4.07
N ASP A 25 14.84 -16.39 3.40
CA ASP A 25 16.17 -17.01 3.48
C ASP A 25 17.30 -16.16 2.89
N ARG A 26 16.96 -15.15 2.08
CA ARG A 26 17.93 -14.14 1.63
C ARG A 26 18.43 -13.25 2.78
N CYS A 27 17.73 -13.21 3.92
CA CYS A 27 18.07 -12.34 5.02
C CYS A 27 19.24 -12.89 5.85
N VAL A 28 20.39 -12.22 5.79
CA VAL A 28 21.60 -12.57 6.56
C VAL A 28 21.64 -11.93 7.96
N GLN A 29 20.54 -11.36 8.44
CA GLN A 29 20.37 -10.79 9.79
C GLN A 29 21.38 -9.67 10.15
N CYS A 30 22.02 -9.00 9.19
CA CYS A 30 23.08 -8.00 9.40
C CYS A 30 22.64 -6.74 10.15
N GLY A 31 21.34 -6.42 10.19
CA GLY A 31 20.78 -5.29 10.94
C GLY A 31 20.86 -3.93 10.25
N LEU A 32 21.37 -3.80 9.02
CA LEU A 32 21.44 -2.52 8.30
C LEU A 32 20.06 -1.89 8.03
N CYS A 33 19.00 -2.69 8.05
CA CYS A 33 17.62 -2.23 7.92
C CYS A 33 17.05 -1.57 9.20
N LEU A 34 17.70 -1.72 10.37
CA LEU A 34 17.17 -1.24 11.65
C LEU A 34 17.10 0.29 11.73
N PRO A 35 18.18 1.04 11.41
CA PRO A 35 18.18 2.50 11.56
C PRO A 35 17.18 3.22 10.64
N VAL A 36 16.81 2.61 9.52
CA VAL A 36 15.90 3.20 8.52
C VAL A 36 14.44 2.81 8.70
N CYS A 37 14.16 1.92 9.67
CA CYS A 37 12.79 1.47 9.94
C CYS A 37 12.11 2.39 10.96
N PRO A 38 11.02 3.10 10.59
CA PRO A 38 10.36 4.03 11.50
C PRO A 38 9.74 3.34 12.72
N THR A 39 9.14 2.15 12.57
CA THR A 39 8.55 1.42 13.69
C THR A 39 9.61 0.90 14.65
N TYR A 40 10.72 0.38 14.15
CA TYR A 40 11.84 -0.02 15.01
C TYR A 40 12.49 1.17 15.71
N THR A 41 12.65 2.30 15.00
CA THR A 41 13.24 3.52 15.60
C THR A 41 12.39 4.05 16.75
N HIS A 42 11.07 3.90 16.67
CA HIS A 42 10.12 4.31 17.70
C HIS A 42 10.15 3.36 18.91
N ASP A 43 9.98 2.05 18.70
CA ASP A 43 9.72 1.09 19.77
C ASP A 43 10.97 0.35 20.25
N ARG A 44 12.02 0.26 19.41
CA ARG A 44 13.27 -0.47 19.68
C ARG A 44 13.07 -1.96 19.97
N LEU A 45 11.94 -2.53 19.55
CA LEU A 45 11.62 -3.94 19.72
C LEU A 45 11.99 -4.72 18.46
N GLU A 46 12.64 -5.87 18.62
CA GLU A 46 13.04 -6.69 17.48
C GLU A 46 11.87 -7.15 16.60
N PRO A 47 10.70 -7.55 17.11
CA PRO A 47 9.53 -7.89 16.28
C PRO A 47 8.99 -6.72 15.45
N GLU A 48 9.29 -5.47 15.84
CA GLU A 48 8.95 -4.25 15.08
C GLU A 48 9.97 -3.92 13.99
N SER A 49 11.08 -4.67 13.94
CA SER A 49 12.12 -4.49 12.94
C SER A 49 11.80 -5.23 11.63
N PRO A 50 12.39 -4.83 10.49
CA PRO A 50 12.22 -5.56 9.24
C PRO A 50 12.73 -7.00 9.33
N ARG A 51 13.92 -7.23 9.91
CA ARG A 51 14.49 -8.57 10.05
C ARG A 51 13.69 -9.42 11.05
N GLY A 52 13.14 -8.83 12.10
CA GLY A 52 12.26 -9.53 13.04
C GLY A 52 10.96 -9.98 12.37
N ARG A 53 10.35 -9.12 11.55
CA ARG A 53 9.17 -9.49 10.74
C ARG A 53 9.49 -10.54 9.68
N ILE A 54 10.68 -10.52 9.08
CA ILE A 54 11.15 -11.59 8.19
C ILE A 54 11.22 -12.92 8.95
N ALA A 55 11.80 -12.92 10.14
CA ALA A 55 11.90 -14.12 10.97
C ALA A 55 10.51 -14.66 11.36
N LEU A 56 9.58 -13.79 11.75
CA LEU A 56 8.19 -14.18 12.03
C LEU A 56 7.50 -14.81 10.80
N ALA A 57 7.56 -14.14 9.67
CA ALA A 57 6.93 -14.62 8.43
C ALA A 57 7.52 -15.98 8.02
N ARG A 58 8.84 -16.14 8.13
CA ARG A 58 9.55 -17.39 7.84
C ARG A 58 9.11 -18.54 8.73
N THR A 59 9.11 -18.31 10.06
CA THR A 59 8.76 -19.38 11.02
C THR A 59 7.31 -19.82 10.89
N TRP A 60 6.41 -18.89 10.55
CA TRP A 60 5.01 -19.22 10.26
C TRP A 60 4.85 -19.96 8.92
N ALA A 61 5.59 -19.55 7.88
CA ALA A 61 5.54 -20.24 6.59
C ALA A 61 6.07 -21.67 6.68
N LEU A 62 7.05 -21.93 7.55
CA LEU A 62 7.57 -23.26 7.84
C LEU A 62 6.67 -24.09 8.77
N GLY A 63 5.63 -23.50 9.37
CA GLY A 63 4.83 -24.15 10.40
C GLY A 63 5.61 -24.46 11.69
N ALA A 64 6.77 -23.82 11.88
CA ALA A 64 7.63 -24.07 13.04
C ALA A 64 7.08 -23.43 14.33
N VAL A 65 6.31 -22.35 14.18
CA VAL A 65 5.64 -21.63 15.27
C VAL A 65 4.23 -21.26 14.83
N GLU A 66 3.24 -21.49 15.68
CA GLU A 66 1.88 -21.07 15.43
C GLU A 66 1.76 -19.55 15.46
N PRO A 67 1.06 -18.94 14.47
CA PRO A 67 0.79 -17.52 14.47
C PRO A 67 -0.02 -17.08 15.68
N THR A 68 0.41 -15.99 16.31
CA THR A 68 -0.26 -15.42 17.48
C THR A 68 -0.86 -14.05 17.18
N PRO A 69 -1.91 -13.59 17.91
CA PRO A 69 -2.44 -12.25 17.74
C PRO A 69 -1.40 -11.13 17.95
N VAL A 70 -0.43 -11.34 18.84
CA VAL A 70 0.67 -10.38 19.08
C VAL A 70 1.63 -10.35 17.90
N GLY A 71 2.00 -11.51 17.36
CA GLY A 71 2.84 -11.59 16.16
C GLY A 71 2.16 -10.94 14.94
N ASP A 72 0.86 -11.18 14.76
CA ASP A 72 0.06 -10.53 13.73
C ASP A 72 0.05 -9.00 13.87
N LEU A 73 -0.01 -8.48 15.11
CA LEU A 73 0.04 -7.04 15.38
C LEU A 73 1.37 -6.42 14.92
N HIS A 74 2.49 -7.12 15.09
CA HIS A 74 3.80 -6.66 14.60
C HIS A 74 3.84 -6.55 13.07
N LEU A 75 3.15 -7.43 12.34
CA LEU A 75 3.00 -7.27 10.88
C LEU A 75 2.08 -6.08 10.53
N ASP A 76 1.00 -5.88 11.29
CA ASP A 76 0.04 -4.78 11.07
C ASP A 76 0.70 -3.41 11.27
N HIS A 77 1.63 -3.27 12.22
CA HIS A 77 2.38 -2.03 12.48
C HIS A 77 3.33 -1.65 11.34
N CYS A 78 3.67 -2.56 10.43
CA CYS A 78 4.54 -2.23 9.31
C CYS A 78 3.86 -1.25 8.34
N LEU A 79 4.49 -0.09 8.13
CA LEU A 79 4.00 0.97 7.24
C LEU A 79 4.13 0.60 5.74
N GLY A 80 4.86 -0.46 5.39
CA GLY A 80 5.11 -0.83 4.00
C GLY A 80 5.94 0.19 3.20
N CYS A 81 6.71 1.04 3.87
CA CYS A 81 7.50 2.11 3.25
C CYS A 81 8.70 1.62 2.43
N ARG A 82 9.13 0.37 2.59
CA ARG A 82 10.23 -0.31 1.88
C ARG A 82 11.62 0.32 2.03
N ASN A 83 11.83 1.25 2.96
CA ASN A 83 13.17 1.81 3.21
C ASN A 83 14.20 0.74 3.56
N CYS A 84 13.77 -0.31 4.28
CA CYS A 84 14.61 -1.46 4.62
C CYS A 84 15.11 -2.24 3.40
N GLU A 85 14.33 -2.28 2.33
CA GLU A 85 14.67 -2.93 1.06
C GLU A 85 15.73 -2.13 0.30
N ALA A 86 15.61 -0.80 0.30
CA ALA A 86 16.55 0.10 -0.37
C ALA A 86 17.98 0.04 0.21
N VAL A 87 18.14 -0.30 1.49
CA VAL A 87 19.45 -0.38 2.15
C VAL A 87 19.95 -1.82 2.32
N CYS A 88 19.22 -2.81 1.82
CA CYS A 88 19.55 -4.21 2.04
C CYS A 88 20.66 -4.70 1.11
N PRO A 89 21.88 -5.03 1.60
CA PRO A 89 22.96 -5.52 0.76
C PRO A 89 22.71 -6.93 0.22
N ALA A 90 21.86 -7.69 0.91
CA ALA A 90 21.48 -9.05 0.50
C ALA A 90 20.30 -9.07 -0.50
N GLY A 91 19.77 -7.90 -0.90
CA GLY A 91 18.71 -7.80 -1.88
C GLY A 91 17.40 -8.47 -1.48
N VAL A 92 17.05 -8.45 -0.17
CA VAL A 92 15.78 -9.02 0.30
C VAL A 92 14.61 -8.21 -0.26
N GLU A 93 13.75 -8.86 -1.01
CA GLU A 93 12.50 -8.29 -1.52
C GLU A 93 11.43 -8.26 -0.41
N TYR A 94 11.68 -7.39 0.59
CA TYR A 94 10.85 -7.31 1.79
C TYR A 94 9.38 -7.01 1.48
N GLY A 95 9.10 -6.17 0.48
CA GLY A 95 7.74 -5.83 0.07
C GLY A 95 6.96 -7.04 -0.44
N ALA A 96 7.59 -7.92 -1.22
CA ALA A 96 6.99 -9.16 -1.69
C ALA A 96 6.69 -10.11 -0.53
N LEU A 97 7.68 -10.33 0.34
CA LEU A 97 7.51 -11.16 1.54
C LEU A 97 6.39 -10.66 2.45
N LEU A 98 6.33 -9.35 2.71
CA LEU A 98 5.29 -8.74 3.54
C LEU A 98 3.89 -8.95 2.93
N ASN A 99 3.75 -8.84 1.62
CA ASN A 99 2.48 -9.08 0.94
C ASN A 99 2.03 -10.53 1.10
N LEU A 100 2.92 -11.51 0.93
CA LEU A 100 2.61 -12.93 1.16
C LEU A 100 2.20 -13.18 2.62
N ALA A 101 2.95 -12.65 3.57
CA ALA A 101 2.64 -12.78 5.00
C ALA A 101 1.25 -12.20 5.34
N ARG A 102 0.89 -11.04 4.76
CA ARG A 102 -0.44 -10.41 4.93
C ARG A 102 -1.56 -11.19 4.27
N VAL A 103 -1.32 -11.83 3.12
CA VAL A 103 -2.30 -12.74 2.49
C VAL A 103 -2.60 -13.91 3.41
N GLN A 104 -1.57 -14.55 3.97
CA GLN A 104 -1.71 -15.65 4.92
C GLN A 104 -2.42 -15.18 6.20
N GLN A 105 -2.04 -14.01 6.74
CA GLN A 105 -2.68 -13.39 7.91
C GLN A 105 -4.18 -13.18 7.66
N ARG A 106 -4.55 -12.62 6.49
CA ARG A 106 -5.95 -12.41 6.10
C ARG A 106 -6.72 -13.74 6.00
N ALA A 107 -6.11 -14.78 5.44
CA ALA A 107 -6.72 -16.11 5.33
C ALA A 107 -7.03 -16.70 6.71
N ARG A 108 -6.15 -16.52 7.68
CA ARG A 108 -6.34 -17.02 9.07
C ARG A 108 -7.36 -16.19 9.86
N ARG A 109 -7.25 -14.86 9.84
CA ARG A 109 -8.05 -13.95 10.69
C ARG A 109 -9.41 -13.59 10.09
N GLY A 110 -9.56 -13.76 8.78
CA GLY A 110 -10.69 -13.21 8.04
C GLY A 110 -10.62 -11.67 7.94
N THR A 111 -11.73 -11.07 7.56
CA THR A 111 -11.88 -9.61 7.43
C THR A 111 -13.04 -9.11 8.26
N ASN A 112 -12.80 -8.08 9.07
CA ASN A 112 -13.87 -7.42 9.83
C ASN A 112 -14.72 -6.50 8.92
N LEU A 113 -15.91 -6.15 9.37
CA LEU A 113 -16.86 -5.34 8.61
C LEU A 113 -16.32 -3.94 8.29
N ARG A 114 -15.54 -3.34 9.20
CA ARG A 114 -14.94 -2.00 8.99
C ARG A 114 -13.94 -2.04 7.84
N GLN A 115 -13.06 -3.05 7.83
CA GLN A 115 -12.09 -3.25 6.76
C GLN A 115 -12.78 -3.52 5.42
N ARG A 116 -13.78 -4.42 5.38
CA ARG A 116 -14.57 -4.69 4.17
C ARG A 116 -15.27 -3.44 3.65
N GLY A 117 -15.83 -2.63 4.56
CA GLY A 117 -16.46 -1.35 4.20
C GLY A 117 -15.47 -0.35 3.63
N ALA A 118 -14.28 -0.22 4.22
CA ALA A 118 -13.22 0.65 3.71
C ALA A 118 -12.72 0.19 2.32
N GLU A 119 -12.42 -1.11 2.16
CA GLU A 119 -12.02 -1.70 0.89
C GLU A 119 -13.09 -1.46 -0.20
N TRP A 120 -14.36 -1.66 0.15
CA TRP A 120 -15.50 -1.44 -0.76
C TRP A 120 -15.64 0.04 -1.16
N LEU A 121 -15.43 0.97 -0.21
CA LEU A 121 -15.57 2.41 -0.44
C LEU A 121 -14.50 2.96 -1.37
N VAL A 122 -13.23 2.59 -1.17
CA VAL A 122 -12.12 3.12 -2.00
C VAL A 122 -12.18 2.65 -3.46
N MET A 123 -12.90 1.57 -3.73
CA MET A 123 -13.19 1.13 -5.11
C MET A 123 -14.28 1.95 -5.79
N ARG A 124 -14.96 2.87 -5.07
CA ARG A 124 -16.05 3.70 -5.56
C ARG A 124 -15.71 5.18 -5.49
N PRO A 125 -14.92 5.71 -6.42
CA PRO A 125 -14.36 7.07 -6.33
C PRO A 125 -15.47 8.15 -6.29
N ARG A 126 -16.59 7.93 -6.97
CA ARG A 126 -17.73 8.89 -6.94
C ARG A 126 -18.37 8.96 -5.55
N LEU A 127 -18.59 7.80 -4.90
CA LEU A 127 -19.15 7.73 -3.56
C LEU A 127 -18.16 8.28 -2.51
N LEU A 128 -16.88 7.90 -2.61
CA LEU A 128 -15.83 8.45 -1.75
C LEU A 128 -15.78 9.98 -1.83
N ARG A 129 -15.85 10.54 -3.04
CA ARG A 129 -15.89 11.98 -3.27
C ARG A 129 -17.11 12.65 -2.61
N ALA A 130 -18.29 12.06 -2.77
CA ALA A 130 -19.51 12.58 -2.14
C ALA A 130 -19.42 12.55 -0.61
N LEU A 131 -18.93 11.45 -0.03
CA LEU A 131 -18.77 11.31 1.42
C LEU A 131 -17.71 12.27 1.98
N LEU A 132 -16.58 12.45 1.31
CA LEU A 132 -15.55 13.41 1.73
C LEU A 132 -16.05 14.86 1.60
N GLY A 133 -16.86 15.16 0.58
CA GLY A 133 -17.52 16.45 0.45
C GLY A 133 -18.49 16.73 1.61
N LEU A 134 -19.33 15.76 1.95
CA LEU A 134 -20.25 15.85 3.10
C LEU A 134 -19.46 15.98 4.41
N TYR A 135 -18.44 15.15 4.60
CA TYR A 135 -17.56 15.21 5.76
C TYR A 135 -16.89 16.58 5.92
N ARG A 136 -16.46 17.21 4.82
CA ARG A 136 -15.88 18.55 4.84
C ARG A 136 -16.86 19.61 5.36
N ILE A 137 -18.13 19.50 4.97
CA ILE A 137 -19.20 20.42 5.41
C ILE A 137 -19.51 20.18 6.91
N ALA A 138 -19.65 18.92 7.30
CA ALA A 138 -19.98 18.54 8.66
C ALA A 138 -18.82 18.70 9.66
N HIS A 139 -17.55 18.66 9.19
CA HIS A 139 -16.36 18.65 10.03
C HIS A 139 -16.32 19.70 11.15
N PRO A 140 -16.69 21.00 10.94
CA PRO A 140 -16.62 22.00 11.99
C PRO A 140 -17.61 21.73 13.15
N ILE A 141 -18.75 21.07 12.86
CA ILE A 141 -19.80 20.76 13.85
C ILE A 141 -19.67 19.37 14.47
N LEU A 142 -18.79 18.50 13.93
CA LEU A 142 -18.56 17.16 14.47
C LEU A 142 -17.80 17.23 15.79
N PRO A 143 -18.18 16.39 16.79
CA PRO A 143 -17.37 16.19 17.99
C PRO A 143 -15.97 15.68 17.66
N ALA A 144 -14.96 16.02 18.49
CA ALA A 144 -13.56 15.64 18.25
C ALA A 144 -13.37 14.13 18.04
N GLY A 145 -14.09 13.28 18.76
CA GLY A 145 -14.03 11.82 18.62
C GLY A 145 -14.55 11.28 17.28
N LEU A 146 -15.31 12.07 16.51
CA LEU A 146 -15.79 11.70 15.18
C LEU A 146 -14.97 12.33 14.04
N ARG A 147 -13.98 13.17 14.37
CA ARG A 147 -13.06 13.76 13.38
C ARG A 147 -11.91 12.80 13.06
N ALA A 148 -12.22 11.66 12.46
CA ALA A 148 -11.24 10.61 12.15
C ALA A 148 -10.17 11.04 11.15
N LEU A 149 -10.46 12.04 10.29
CA LEU A 149 -9.57 12.55 9.25
C LEU A 149 -9.45 14.08 9.37
N PRO A 150 -8.34 14.67 8.90
CA PRO A 150 -8.25 16.11 8.73
C PRO A 150 -9.40 16.62 7.85
N ARG A 151 -9.77 17.88 8.03
CA ARG A 151 -10.79 18.49 7.16
C ARG A 151 -10.29 18.53 5.71
N PRO A 152 -11.00 17.94 4.74
CA PRO A 152 -10.62 18.06 3.34
C PRO A 152 -10.55 19.54 2.91
N PRO A 153 -9.55 19.96 2.15
CA PRO A 153 -9.43 21.31 1.65
C PRO A 153 -10.63 21.70 0.77
N ALA A 154 -10.82 22.98 0.53
CA ALA A 154 -11.84 23.44 -0.40
C ALA A 154 -11.53 22.90 -1.80
N TRP A 155 -12.53 22.33 -2.45
CA TRP A 155 -12.41 22.03 -3.86
C TRP A 155 -12.38 23.36 -4.61
N THR A 156 -11.19 23.85 -4.88
CA THR A 156 -11.02 24.88 -5.88
C THR A 156 -11.27 24.22 -7.23
N ARG A 157 -12.06 24.85 -8.10
CA ARG A 157 -12.23 24.42 -9.51
C ARG A 157 -10.92 24.49 -10.31
N ALA A 158 -9.80 24.72 -9.66
CA ALA A 158 -8.45 24.72 -10.24
C ALA A 158 -8.03 23.34 -10.81
N GLY A 159 -8.88 22.34 -10.76
CA GLY A 159 -8.62 21.03 -11.33
C GLY A 159 -8.77 20.87 -12.84
N ALA A 160 -9.12 21.89 -13.55
CA ALA A 160 -8.87 21.96 -14.98
C ALA A 160 -7.58 22.77 -15.17
N THR A 161 -6.44 22.14 -14.99
CA THR A 161 -5.22 22.68 -15.60
C THR A 161 -5.56 22.90 -17.07
N PRO A 162 -5.62 24.16 -17.57
CA PRO A 162 -5.84 24.37 -18.98
C PRO A 162 -4.81 23.52 -19.72
N PRO A 163 -5.18 22.85 -20.80
CA PRO A 163 -4.19 22.21 -21.65
C PRO A 163 -3.25 23.33 -22.08
N LEU A 164 -2.12 23.46 -21.43
CA LEU A 164 -1.05 24.31 -21.90
C LEU A 164 -0.64 23.72 -23.22
N ASP A 165 -0.82 24.48 -24.31
CA ASP A 165 -0.42 24.10 -25.65
C ASP A 165 1.12 24.04 -25.71
N VAL A 166 1.68 23.03 -25.10
CA VAL A 166 3.12 22.74 -25.12
C VAL A 166 3.40 22.04 -26.44
N ARG A 167 3.53 22.83 -27.50
CA ARG A 167 3.87 22.33 -28.82
C ARG A 167 5.22 21.62 -28.78
N GLY A 168 5.19 20.29 -28.85
CA GLY A 168 6.39 19.44 -28.88
C GLY A 168 6.99 19.07 -27.52
N GLY A 169 6.32 19.32 -26.41
CA GLY A 169 6.81 18.97 -25.07
C GLY A 169 6.71 17.49 -24.72
N HIS A 170 7.62 17.02 -23.87
CA HIS A 170 7.56 15.70 -23.30
C HIS A 170 6.36 15.57 -22.36
N ARG A 171 5.62 14.46 -22.45
CA ARG A 171 4.46 14.18 -21.61
C ARG A 171 4.87 13.45 -20.34
N VAL A 172 4.36 13.89 -19.18
CA VAL A 172 4.59 13.29 -17.87
C VAL A 172 3.26 12.80 -17.32
N GLY A 173 3.17 11.52 -16.97
CA GLY A 173 1.98 10.94 -16.36
C GLY A 173 1.88 11.25 -14.88
N LEU A 174 0.73 11.77 -14.46
CA LEU A 174 0.42 11.98 -13.05
C LEU A 174 -0.54 10.91 -12.54
N PHE A 175 -0.08 10.12 -11.56
CA PHE A 175 -0.95 9.25 -10.80
C PHE A 175 -1.56 10.04 -9.63
N VAL A 176 -2.87 10.25 -9.65
CA VAL A 176 -3.59 11.06 -8.66
C VAL A 176 -3.97 10.23 -7.43
N GLY A 177 -4.52 9.02 -7.64
CA GLY A 177 -5.02 8.17 -6.56
C GLY A 177 -6.32 8.68 -5.91
N CYS A 178 -6.89 7.85 -5.03
CA CYS A 178 -8.24 8.10 -4.50
C CYS A 178 -8.30 9.13 -3.35
N VAL A 179 -7.27 9.19 -2.49
CA VAL A 179 -7.22 10.10 -1.33
C VAL A 179 -6.54 11.41 -1.70
N ALA A 180 -5.41 11.36 -2.41
CA ALA A 180 -4.67 12.54 -2.85
C ALA A 180 -5.51 13.43 -3.79
N ASP A 181 -6.46 12.85 -4.54
CA ASP A 181 -7.44 13.60 -5.33
C ASP A 181 -8.19 14.65 -4.50
N HIS A 182 -8.36 14.41 -3.20
CA HIS A 182 -9.13 15.28 -2.32
C HIS A 182 -8.28 16.14 -1.39
N TYR A 183 -7.10 15.65 -1.00
CA TYR A 183 -6.27 16.33 -0.01
C TYR A 183 -5.07 17.08 -0.60
N GLU A 184 -4.61 16.69 -1.79
CA GLU A 184 -3.37 17.22 -2.38
C GLU A 184 -3.62 18.11 -3.62
N VAL A 185 -4.77 18.77 -3.70
CA VAL A 185 -5.12 19.65 -4.83
C VAL A 185 -4.07 20.72 -5.04
N ALA A 186 -3.67 21.43 -3.97
CA ALA A 186 -2.68 22.50 -4.05
C ALA A 186 -1.29 22.01 -4.52
N ALA A 187 -0.89 20.82 -4.09
CA ALA A 187 0.36 20.21 -4.51
C ALA A 187 0.32 19.84 -6.01
N ARG A 188 -0.80 19.29 -6.49
CA ARG A 188 -0.99 19.00 -7.92
C ARG A 188 -0.98 20.27 -8.78
N ASP A 189 -1.63 21.33 -8.33
CA ASP A 189 -1.64 22.61 -9.04
C ASP A 189 -0.23 23.22 -9.10
N ALA A 190 0.55 23.10 -8.02
CA ALA A 190 1.95 23.52 -8.00
C ALA A 190 2.81 22.69 -8.95
N LEU A 191 2.63 21.37 -8.94
CA LEU A 191 3.33 20.46 -9.86
C LEU A 191 3.00 20.76 -11.32
N ALA A 192 1.73 21.01 -11.63
CA ALA A 192 1.30 21.38 -12.98
C ALA A 192 1.98 22.65 -13.48
N ARG A 193 2.08 23.68 -12.62
CA ARG A 193 2.81 24.92 -12.95
C ARG A 193 4.30 24.69 -13.16
N LEU A 194 4.93 23.85 -12.34
CA LEU A 194 6.34 23.52 -12.47
C LEU A 194 6.62 22.74 -13.77
N CYS A 195 5.80 21.73 -14.06
CA CYS A 195 5.92 20.98 -15.31
C CYS A 195 5.79 21.88 -16.52
N ALA A 196 4.77 22.78 -16.51
CA ALA A 196 4.55 23.74 -17.59
C ALA A 196 5.74 24.70 -17.77
N ALA A 197 6.28 25.23 -16.67
CA ALA A 197 7.46 26.11 -16.70
C ALA A 197 8.72 25.40 -17.22
N ALA A 198 8.80 24.08 -17.03
CA ALA A 198 9.88 23.24 -17.53
C ALA A 198 9.62 22.68 -18.94
N GLY A 199 8.51 23.06 -19.60
CA GLY A 199 8.17 22.60 -20.95
C GLY A 199 7.59 21.18 -21.04
N PHE A 200 7.05 20.65 -19.90
CA PHE A 200 6.39 19.35 -19.84
C PHE A 200 4.87 19.48 -19.83
N GLU A 201 4.19 18.62 -20.57
CA GLU A 201 2.74 18.43 -20.46
C GLU A 201 2.42 17.43 -19.36
N LEU A 202 1.68 17.84 -18.32
CA LEU A 202 1.22 16.95 -17.26
C LEU A 202 -0.12 16.31 -17.65
N VAL A 203 -0.15 14.98 -17.71
CA VAL A 203 -1.34 14.21 -18.12
C VAL A 203 -1.79 13.31 -16.97
N ALA A 204 -3.05 13.47 -16.55
CA ALA A 204 -3.69 12.60 -15.56
C ALA A 204 -4.80 11.78 -16.27
N PRO A 205 -4.59 10.50 -16.62
CA PRO A 205 -5.59 9.68 -17.28
C PRO A 205 -6.88 9.58 -16.46
N ALA A 206 -8.04 9.86 -17.09
CA ALA A 206 -9.34 9.82 -16.40
C ALA A 206 -9.76 8.40 -15.96
N SER A 207 -9.21 7.37 -16.62
CA SER A 207 -9.47 5.95 -16.32
C SER A 207 -8.69 5.40 -15.15
N GLN A 208 -7.70 6.14 -14.60
CA GLN A 208 -7.00 5.74 -13.40
C GLN A 208 -7.94 5.64 -12.18
N GLY A 209 -7.54 4.84 -11.18
CA GLY A 209 -8.35 4.63 -9.98
C GLY A 209 -7.53 4.61 -8.70
N CYS A 210 -8.01 3.83 -7.72
CA CYS A 210 -7.27 3.57 -6.48
C CYS A 210 -5.95 2.84 -6.78
N CYS A 211 -4.88 3.19 -6.06
CA CYS A 211 -3.57 2.52 -6.21
C CYS A 211 -3.57 1.04 -5.75
N GLY A 212 -4.58 0.62 -4.98
CA GLY A 212 -4.64 -0.73 -4.45
C GLY A 212 -3.85 -0.97 -3.16
N THR A 213 -3.07 0.02 -2.69
CA THR A 213 -2.21 -0.15 -1.50
C THR A 213 -2.99 -0.56 -0.26
N MET A 214 -4.18 -0.02 -0.02
CA MET A 214 -5.04 -0.44 1.10
C MET A 214 -5.40 -1.93 1.01
N HIS A 215 -5.71 -2.43 -0.19
CA HIS A 215 -6.00 -3.83 -0.42
C HIS A 215 -4.76 -4.72 -0.22
N ALA A 216 -3.60 -4.30 -0.72
CA ALA A 216 -2.34 -5.01 -0.51
C ALA A 216 -1.99 -5.09 0.98
N HIS A 217 -2.09 -3.97 1.71
CA HIS A 217 -1.86 -3.92 3.16
C HIS A 217 -2.85 -4.77 3.94
N ALA A 218 -4.07 -4.94 3.43
CA ALA A 218 -5.10 -5.78 4.01
C ALA A 218 -4.98 -7.27 3.60
N GLY A 219 -3.95 -7.65 2.86
CA GLY A 219 -3.77 -9.01 2.32
C GLY A 219 -4.78 -9.41 1.23
N ASN A 220 -5.47 -8.43 0.62
CA ASN A 220 -6.38 -8.67 -0.50
C ASN A 220 -5.64 -8.56 -1.83
N ALA A 221 -4.81 -9.55 -2.12
CA ALA A 221 -3.94 -9.55 -3.30
C ALA A 221 -4.73 -9.46 -4.62
N THR A 222 -5.87 -10.16 -4.72
CA THR A 222 -6.71 -10.15 -5.92
C THR A 222 -7.23 -8.76 -6.25
N ALA A 223 -7.77 -8.04 -5.26
CA ALA A 223 -8.25 -6.67 -5.48
C ALA A 223 -7.08 -5.70 -5.77
N ALA A 224 -5.94 -5.88 -5.10
CA ALA A 224 -4.74 -5.08 -5.34
C ALA A 224 -4.21 -5.25 -6.77
N SER A 225 -4.08 -6.49 -7.26
CA SER A 225 -3.62 -6.78 -8.62
C SER A 225 -4.59 -6.28 -9.69
N THR A 226 -5.90 -6.43 -9.48
CA THR A 226 -6.91 -5.88 -10.40
C THR A 226 -6.81 -4.37 -10.54
N LEU A 227 -6.60 -3.65 -9.42
CA LEU A 227 -6.43 -2.20 -9.43
C LEU A 227 -5.10 -1.78 -10.08
N ALA A 228 -4.03 -2.53 -9.84
CA ALA A 228 -2.73 -2.29 -10.47
C ALA A 228 -2.80 -2.46 -11.99
N ALA A 229 -3.43 -3.55 -12.48
CA ALA A 229 -3.63 -3.79 -13.91
C ALA A 229 -4.45 -2.66 -14.56
N ARG A 230 -5.57 -2.27 -13.94
CA ARG A 230 -6.38 -1.15 -14.43
C ARG A 230 -5.58 0.16 -14.55
N ASN A 231 -4.76 0.47 -13.56
CA ASN A 231 -3.94 1.67 -13.59
C ASN A 231 -2.83 1.56 -14.65
N HIS A 232 -2.20 0.39 -14.78
CA HIS A 232 -1.24 0.12 -15.85
C HIS A 232 -1.87 0.43 -17.22
N ASP A 233 -3.05 -0.12 -17.50
CA ASP A 233 -3.75 0.10 -18.76
C ASP A 233 -4.12 1.57 -18.97
N ALA A 234 -4.58 2.26 -17.93
CA ALA A 234 -4.91 3.68 -17.97
C ALA A 234 -3.72 4.55 -18.42
N PHE A 235 -2.51 4.23 -17.94
CA PHE A 235 -1.30 4.94 -18.32
C PHE A 235 -0.77 4.50 -19.68
N HIS A 236 -0.82 3.21 -20.01
CA HIS A 236 -0.39 2.71 -21.30
C HIS A 236 -1.20 3.35 -22.44
N PHE A 237 -2.53 3.25 -22.39
CA PHE A 237 -3.41 3.81 -23.43
C PHE A 237 -3.40 5.35 -23.44
N GLY A 238 -3.34 6.00 -22.28
CA GLY A 238 -3.30 7.47 -22.17
C GLY A 238 -2.04 8.09 -22.77
N PHE A 239 -0.94 7.33 -22.87
CA PHE A 239 0.33 7.81 -23.46
C PHE A 239 0.51 7.39 -24.91
N VAL A 240 0.09 6.18 -25.28
CA VAL A 240 0.30 5.61 -26.63
C VAL A 240 -0.80 6.05 -27.60
N HIS A 241 -2.04 6.25 -27.11
CA HIS A 241 -3.20 6.63 -27.94
C HIS A 241 -3.91 7.88 -27.40
N PRO A 242 -3.35 9.09 -27.58
CA PRO A 242 -3.92 10.33 -27.03
C PRO A 242 -5.26 10.77 -27.67
N ARG A 243 -5.75 10.07 -28.69
CA ARG A 243 -6.95 10.47 -29.46
C ARG A 243 -8.21 9.64 -29.20
N LEU A 244 -8.22 8.72 -28.22
CA LEU A 244 -9.35 7.83 -27.94
C LEU A 244 -10.02 8.09 -26.58
N SER A 245 -9.80 9.25 -25.96
CA SER A 245 -10.46 9.66 -24.70
C SER A 245 -11.41 10.82 -24.92
#